data_14b027b5f64622a9028d2b3fc1b4e3e3
#
_entry.id   14b027b5f64622a9028d2b3fc1b4e3e3
#
_cell.length_a   1.000
_cell.length_b   1.000
_cell.length_c   1.000
_cell.angle_alpha   90.00
_cell.angle_beta   90.00
_cell.angle_gamma   90.00
#
_symmetry.space_group_name_H-M   'P 1'
#
loop_
_entity.id
_entity.type
_entity.pdbx_description
1 polymer ?
#
loop_
_entity_poly.entity_id
_entity_poly.type
_entity_poly.pdbx_seq_one_letter_code
_entity_poly.pdbx_strand_id
1 'polypeptide(L)'
;MRPVSGDPPTDPSSERPLRAGDWVEVRSLAEIRATLDGEGRRNGFLFMPEMVPFCGRRFQVSKRAEKTCYGSRFLRVGGAVHLAGARCNGSAHDGCELQCLTFWREEWLRRVDGPQEVGNRPAAAPVGRSAGGGSAVATGRPAALPTRVDSPGDGTVFICQATALRDVTREPVGAWNPRPYFHEIHVGNAGWAEAKQLIRWSLAWGRLRVFKAFSRQQSTPKAPRERIDVGDWVEVRSAPEILATLTKFGKNRGLRLSEDMLTFCGERFRVERSVTRFIDETTGRMKVMQSPCLVLESATCRGFNILCPRAQFHFWRPEWLRRLDGSSGAPPPDSPAGKPPPRT
;
A
#
# COMPACT_ATOMS: atom_id res chain seq x y z
N MET A 1 21.64 -52.14 6.38
CA MET A 1 21.94 -50.73 6.68
C MET A 1 21.01 -49.84 5.87
N ARG A 2 20.08 -49.18 6.54
CA ARG A 2 19.19 -48.19 5.89
C ARG A 2 19.83 -46.80 6.10
N PRO A 3 19.82 -45.93 5.08
CA PRO A 3 20.28 -44.56 5.28
C PRO A 3 19.22 -43.78 6.09
N VAL A 4 19.66 -43.14 7.15
CA VAL A 4 18.90 -42.23 7.99
C VAL A 4 18.85 -40.90 7.24
N SER A 5 17.70 -40.59 6.63
CA SER A 5 17.40 -39.24 6.12
C SER A 5 17.12 -38.35 7.31
N GLY A 6 18.12 -37.59 7.72
CA GLY A 6 17.94 -36.53 8.70
C GLY A 6 17.35 -35.31 8.02
N ASP A 7 16.06 -35.05 8.23
CA ASP A 7 15.48 -33.74 7.94
C ASP A 7 16.19 -32.67 8.80
N PRO A 8 16.50 -31.51 8.24
CA PRO A 8 17.09 -30.43 9.03
C PRO A 8 16.11 -30.02 10.15
N PRO A 9 16.60 -29.67 11.34
CA PRO A 9 15.77 -29.31 12.48
C PRO A 9 14.88 -28.11 12.10
N THR A 10 13.60 -28.31 12.10
CA THR A 10 12.59 -27.25 11.95
C THR A 10 12.66 -26.38 13.21
N ASP A 11 13.05 -25.12 13.03
CA ASP A 11 13.05 -24.11 14.09
C ASP A 11 11.61 -23.94 14.63
N PRO A 12 11.33 -24.21 15.91
CA PRO A 12 9.99 -24.08 16.48
C PRO A 12 9.45 -22.65 16.44
N SER A 13 10.30 -21.63 16.22
CA SER A 13 9.87 -20.24 16.01
C SER A 13 9.17 -20.04 14.65
N SER A 14 9.30 -21.00 13.70
CA SER A 14 8.70 -20.93 12.37
C SER A 14 7.22 -21.36 12.34
N GLU A 15 6.70 -21.97 13.39
CA GLU A 15 5.36 -22.57 13.37
C GLU A 15 4.19 -21.58 13.53
N ARG A 16 4.42 -20.42 14.17
CA ARG A 16 3.34 -19.44 14.31
C ARG A 16 3.25 -18.51 13.09
N PRO A 17 2.04 -18.10 12.64
CA PRO A 17 1.89 -17.09 11.60
C PRO A 17 2.59 -15.77 11.97
N LEU A 18 3.12 -15.06 10.95
CA LEU A 18 3.74 -13.74 11.14
C LEU A 18 2.70 -12.73 11.63
N ARG A 19 3.12 -11.83 12.54
CA ARG A 19 2.27 -10.79 13.13
C ARG A 19 2.88 -9.41 12.89
N ALA A 20 2.06 -8.37 12.99
CA ALA A 20 2.57 -6.99 13.03
C ALA A 20 3.60 -6.84 14.15
N GLY A 21 4.71 -6.18 13.83
CA GLY A 21 5.86 -6.01 14.74
C GLY A 21 6.96 -7.07 14.61
N ASP A 22 6.68 -8.25 14.04
CA ASP A 22 7.73 -9.26 13.81
C ASP A 22 8.80 -8.72 12.85
N TRP A 23 10.07 -9.03 13.14
CA TRP A 23 11.15 -8.78 12.21
C TRP A 23 11.36 -9.96 11.28
N VAL A 24 11.55 -9.68 10.01
CA VAL A 24 11.73 -10.67 8.96
C VAL A 24 12.84 -10.25 8.00
N GLU A 25 13.52 -11.24 7.44
CA GLU A 25 14.41 -11.08 6.30
C GLU A 25 13.70 -11.63 5.06
N VAL A 26 13.68 -10.85 3.99
CA VAL A 26 13.21 -11.33 2.69
C VAL A 26 14.23 -12.32 2.15
N ARG A 27 13.79 -13.52 1.80
CA ARG A 27 14.68 -14.57 1.25
C ARG A 27 15.37 -14.06 -0.02
N SER A 28 16.44 -14.73 -0.40
CA SER A 28 17.13 -14.46 -1.65
C SER A 28 16.21 -14.63 -2.86
N LEU A 29 16.51 -13.93 -3.94
CA LEU A 29 15.74 -14.05 -5.18
C LEU A 29 15.72 -15.50 -5.72
N ALA A 30 16.80 -16.25 -5.53
CA ALA A 30 16.88 -17.65 -5.93
C ALA A 30 15.93 -18.52 -5.15
N GLU A 31 15.89 -18.39 -3.80
CA GLU A 31 14.95 -19.11 -2.95
C GLU A 31 13.50 -18.79 -3.31
N ILE A 32 13.18 -17.50 -3.51
CA ILE A 32 11.82 -17.09 -3.87
C ILE A 32 11.43 -17.68 -5.22
N ARG A 33 12.29 -17.55 -6.25
CA ARG A 33 12.02 -18.11 -7.58
C ARG A 33 11.77 -19.62 -7.57
N ALA A 34 12.45 -20.35 -6.72
CA ALA A 34 12.23 -21.80 -6.57
C ALA A 34 10.82 -22.15 -6.05
N THR A 35 10.11 -21.19 -5.45
CA THR A 35 8.73 -21.38 -4.97
C THR A 35 7.66 -20.96 -5.98
N LEU A 36 8.05 -20.24 -7.04
CA LEU A 36 7.10 -19.67 -8.01
C LEU A 36 6.70 -20.72 -9.06
N ASP A 37 5.45 -20.63 -9.50
CA ASP A 37 4.96 -21.35 -10.67
C ASP A 37 5.45 -20.71 -11.98
N GLY A 38 5.01 -21.28 -13.12
CA GLY A 38 5.38 -20.80 -14.46
C GLY A 38 4.91 -19.38 -14.78
N GLU A 39 3.97 -18.83 -14.00
CA GLU A 39 3.45 -17.48 -14.14
C GLU A 39 4.09 -16.48 -13.14
N GLY A 40 5.10 -16.92 -12.40
CA GLY A 40 5.75 -16.08 -11.39
C GLY A 40 4.91 -15.85 -10.13
N ARG A 41 4.03 -16.81 -9.79
CA ARG A 41 3.11 -16.73 -8.66
C ARG A 41 3.39 -17.80 -7.61
N ARG A 42 3.02 -17.50 -6.38
CA ARG A 42 2.93 -18.49 -5.30
C ARG A 42 1.57 -18.40 -4.64
N ASN A 43 0.77 -19.48 -4.72
CA ASN A 43 -0.62 -19.49 -4.24
C ASN A 43 -1.44 -18.29 -4.78
N GLY A 44 -1.25 -17.96 -6.07
CA GLY A 44 -1.89 -16.86 -6.78
C GLY A 44 -1.23 -15.48 -6.57
N PHE A 45 -0.39 -15.28 -5.54
CA PHE A 45 0.33 -14.02 -5.34
C PHE A 45 1.50 -13.88 -6.32
N LEU A 46 1.49 -12.81 -7.08
CA LEU A 46 2.53 -12.47 -8.04
C LEU A 46 3.78 -11.93 -7.33
N PHE A 47 4.96 -12.45 -7.70
CA PHE A 47 6.23 -11.83 -7.34
C PHE A 47 6.64 -10.89 -8.46
N MET A 48 6.72 -9.58 -8.18
CA MET A 48 6.95 -8.55 -9.18
C MET A 48 8.43 -8.17 -9.28
N PRO A 49 8.91 -7.64 -10.45
CA PRO A 49 10.27 -7.13 -10.58
C PRO A 49 10.62 -6.06 -9.53
N GLU A 50 9.68 -5.20 -9.16
CA GLU A 50 9.85 -4.16 -8.14
C GLU A 50 10.09 -4.72 -6.74
N MET A 51 9.83 -6.01 -6.52
CA MET A 51 10.09 -6.67 -5.24
C MET A 51 11.54 -7.16 -5.11
N VAL A 52 12.24 -7.33 -6.23
CA VAL A 52 13.63 -7.83 -6.28
C VAL A 52 14.60 -7.00 -5.40
N PRO A 53 14.54 -5.66 -5.37
CA PRO A 53 15.44 -4.85 -4.53
C PRO A 53 15.29 -5.06 -3.03
N PHE A 54 14.23 -5.74 -2.59
CA PHE A 54 13.99 -6.03 -1.17
C PHE A 54 14.58 -7.37 -0.73
N CYS A 55 14.97 -8.25 -1.66
CA CYS A 55 15.57 -9.55 -1.36
C CYS A 55 16.84 -9.41 -0.50
N GLY A 56 16.99 -10.26 0.51
CA GLY A 56 18.12 -10.24 1.45
C GLY A 56 18.11 -9.08 2.45
N ARG A 57 17.05 -8.28 2.50
CA ARG A 57 16.92 -7.16 3.43
C ARG A 57 15.95 -7.49 4.56
N ARG A 58 16.16 -6.84 5.71
CA ARG A 58 15.31 -7.01 6.88
C ARG A 58 14.27 -5.90 6.98
N PHE A 59 13.07 -6.29 7.36
CA PHE A 59 11.92 -5.40 7.52
C PHE A 59 11.11 -5.80 8.74
N GLN A 60 10.40 -4.84 9.29
CA GLN A 60 9.35 -5.14 10.24
C GLN A 60 8.04 -5.41 9.49
N VAL A 61 7.32 -6.43 9.90
CA VAL A 61 5.95 -6.67 9.43
C VAL A 61 5.08 -5.52 9.93
N SER A 62 4.54 -4.75 9.00
CA SER A 62 3.66 -3.62 9.35
C SER A 62 2.25 -4.10 9.66
N LYS A 63 1.73 -5.04 8.88
CA LYS A 63 0.41 -5.65 9.08
C LYS A 63 0.32 -7.02 8.42
N ARG A 64 -0.47 -7.90 9.01
CA ARG A 64 -0.89 -9.14 8.40
C ARG A 64 -2.03 -8.86 7.41
N ALA A 65 -1.96 -9.40 6.21
CA ALA A 65 -2.95 -9.20 5.16
C ALA A 65 -4.01 -10.31 5.20
N GLU A 66 -5.00 -10.18 6.09
CA GLU A 66 -6.12 -11.12 6.21
C GLU A 66 -7.32 -10.71 5.34
N LYS A 67 -7.34 -9.46 4.93
CA LYS A 67 -8.36 -8.86 4.09
C LYS A 67 -7.80 -7.70 3.29
N THR A 68 -8.49 -7.35 2.23
CA THR A 68 -8.11 -6.24 1.35
C THR A 68 -9.35 -5.58 0.76
N CYS A 69 -9.20 -4.32 0.34
CA CYS A 69 -10.17 -3.69 -0.54
C CYS A 69 -9.78 -3.93 -2.01
N TYR A 70 -10.78 -4.19 -2.85
CA TYR A 70 -10.64 -4.29 -4.29
C TYR A 70 -11.84 -3.58 -4.94
N GLY A 71 -11.58 -2.46 -5.61
CA GLY A 71 -12.65 -1.56 -6.03
C GLY A 71 -13.49 -1.11 -4.83
N SER A 72 -14.78 -1.42 -4.83
CA SER A 72 -15.71 -1.12 -3.72
C SER A 72 -16.00 -2.33 -2.81
N ARG A 73 -15.32 -3.44 -3.01
CA ARG A 73 -15.52 -4.68 -2.26
C ARG A 73 -14.43 -4.89 -1.22
N PHE A 74 -14.79 -5.61 -0.16
CA PHE A 74 -13.86 -6.07 0.86
C PHE A 74 -13.78 -7.59 0.79
N LEU A 75 -12.60 -8.12 0.59
CA LEU A 75 -12.38 -9.52 0.28
C LEU A 75 -11.37 -10.10 1.27
N ARG A 76 -11.50 -11.39 1.58
CA ARG A 76 -10.52 -12.13 2.38
C ARG A 76 -9.29 -12.43 1.56
N VAL A 77 -8.14 -12.32 2.22
CA VAL A 77 -6.82 -12.69 1.73
C VAL A 77 -6.20 -13.60 2.79
N GLY A 78 -5.27 -14.45 2.45
CA GLY A 78 -4.64 -15.31 3.46
C GLY A 78 -3.17 -15.59 3.19
N GLY A 79 -2.40 -15.78 4.27
CA GLY A 79 -1.00 -16.18 4.22
C GLY A 79 -0.06 -15.15 3.62
N ALA A 80 -0.38 -13.85 3.75
CA ALA A 80 0.48 -12.76 3.32
C ALA A 80 0.58 -11.68 4.39
N VAL A 81 1.64 -10.90 4.32
CA VAL A 81 1.89 -9.73 5.18
C VAL A 81 2.30 -8.54 4.34
N HIS A 82 2.21 -7.35 4.92
CA HIS A 82 2.85 -6.14 4.42
C HIS A 82 4.09 -5.83 5.24
N LEU A 83 5.17 -5.41 4.58
CA LEU A 83 6.41 -4.99 5.21
C LEU A 83 6.49 -3.47 5.26
N ALA A 84 7.01 -2.93 6.35
CA ALA A 84 7.15 -1.49 6.54
C ALA A 84 8.03 -0.87 5.44
N GLY A 85 7.48 0.08 4.69
CA GLY A 85 8.19 0.78 3.62
C GLY A 85 8.40 -0.02 2.32
N ALA A 86 8.00 -1.30 2.25
CA ALA A 86 8.15 -2.10 1.03
C ALA A 86 7.02 -1.76 0.03
N ARG A 87 7.23 -0.71 -0.76
CA ARG A 87 6.26 -0.23 -1.75
C ARG A 87 6.75 -0.44 -3.18
N CYS A 88 5.80 -0.73 -4.07
CA CYS A 88 6.03 -0.79 -5.51
C CYS A 88 6.43 0.60 -6.03
N ASN A 89 7.50 0.69 -6.80
CA ASN A 89 7.94 1.95 -7.43
C ASN A 89 7.41 2.12 -8.86
N GLY A 90 6.67 1.15 -9.39
CA GLY A 90 6.07 1.19 -10.72
C GLY A 90 7.04 1.07 -11.88
N SER A 91 8.32 0.78 -11.65
CA SER A 91 9.37 0.80 -12.69
C SER A 91 9.15 -0.22 -13.81
N ALA A 92 8.56 -1.39 -13.49
CA ALA A 92 8.21 -2.41 -14.48
C ALA A 92 6.79 -2.25 -15.03
N HIS A 93 6.07 -1.19 -14.63
CA HIS A 93 4.68 -0.93 -14.95
C HIS A 93 4.48 0.48 -15.53
N ASP A 94 5.31 0.87 -16.51
CA ASP A 94 5.29 2.15 -17.22
C ASP A 94 5.19 3.38 -16.28
N GLY A 95 5.87 3.32 -15.14
CA GLY A 95 5.91 4.42 -14.18
C GLY A 95 4.56 4.64 -13.47
N CYS A 96 3.86 3.58 -13.09
CA CYS A 96 2.69 3.68 -12.20
C CYS A 96 3.06 4.35 -10.88
N GLU A 97 2.34 5.43 -10.54
CA GLU A 97 2.67 6.30 -9.40
C GLU A 97 1.87 5.97 -8.13
N LEU A 98 1.18 4.82 -8.06
CA LEU A 98 0.37 4.43 -6.89
C LEU A 98 1.19 4.14 -5.64
N GLN A 99 2.40 3.63 -5.80
CA GLN A 99 3.25 3.16 -4.70
C GLN A 99 2.51 2.23 -3.72
N CYS A 100 1.86 1.21 -4.26
CA CYS A 100 1.14 0.23 -3.46
C CYS A 100 2.08 -0.49 -2.48
N LEU A 101 1.64 -0.74 -1.23
CA LEU A 101 2.31 -1.72 -0.37
C LEU A 101 2.23 -3.09 -1.04
N THR A 102 3.37 -3.77 -1.12
CA THR A 102 3.46 -5.11 -1.68
C THR A 102 2.98 -6.16 -0.68
N PHE A 103 2.35 -7.21 -1.21
CA PHE A 103 1.99 -8.40 -0.44
C PHE A 103 3.15 -9.38 -0.46
N TRP A 104 3.56 -9.85 0.70
CA TRP A 104 4.63 -10.82 0.87
C TRP A 104 4.07 -12.11 1.41
N ARG A 105 4.29 -13.21 0.67
CA ARG A 105 3.95 -14.55 1.17
C ARG A 105 4.87 -14.90 2.33
N GLU A 106 4.35 -15.56 3.36
CA GLU A 106 5.14 -15.95 4.53
C GLU A 106 6.31 -16.86 4.13
N GLU A 107 6.13 -17.69 3.10
CA GLU A 107 7.17 -18.56 2.58
C GLU A 107 8.37 -17.82 1.94
N TRP A 108 8.18 -16.55 1.58
CA TRP A 108 9.25 -15.69 1.05
C TRP A 108 10.04 -14.97 2.14
N LEU A 109 9.69 -15.20 3.40
CA LEU A 109 10.22 -14.50 4.55
C LEU A 109 10.84 -15.49 5.53
N ARG A 110 11.83 -15.02 6.30
CA ARG A 110 12.43 -15.74 7.42
C ARG A 110 12.40 -14.82 8.64
N ARG A 111 11.97 -15.33 9.80
CA ARG A 111 12.03 -14.57 11.06
C ARG A 111 13.45 -14.25 11.43
N VAL A 112 13.66 -13.07 12.04
CA VAL A 112 14.92 -12.61 12.59
C VAL A 112 14.67 -11.80 13.86
N ASP A 113 15.65 -11.69 14.72
CA ASP A 113 15.47 -11.07 16.05
C ASP A 113 15.52 -9.54 16.06
N GLY A 114 15.69 -8.89 14.90
CA GLY A 114 15.77 -7.42 14.88
C GLY A 114 16.18 -6.83 13.55
N PRO A 115 16.38 -5.50 13.52
CA PRO A 115 16.84 -4.80 12.32
C PRO A 115 18.20 -5.33 11.87
N GLN A 116 18.53 -5.08 10.62
CA GLN A 116 19.85 -5.40 10.08
C GLN A 116 20.89 -4.56 10.82
N GLU A 117 21.86 -5.21 11.49
CA GLU A 117 23.01 -4.49 12.02
C GLU A 117 23.74 -3.77 10.88
N VAL A 118 24.08 -2.51 11.11
CA VAL A 118 24.86 -1.71 10.15
C VAL A 118 26.32 -2.15 10.24
N GLY A 119 26.58 -3.36 9.76
CA GLY A 119 27.88 -3.97 9.72
C GLY A 119 28.07 -4.70 8.40
N ASN A 120 28.94 -4.12 7.59
CA ASN A 120 29.57 -4.71 6.41
C ASN A 120 28.61 -5.32 5.36
N ARG A 121 27.96 -4.44 4.63
CA ARG A 121 27.23 -4.79 3.41
C ARG A 121 28.23 -5.07 2.29
N PRO A 122 28.28 -6.27 1.67
CA PRO A 122 28.88 -6.38 0.37
C PRO A 122 28.09 -5.49 -0.57
N ALA A 123 28.76 -4.51 -1.17
CA ALA A 123 28.17 -3.62 -2.16
C ALA A 123 27.50 -4.47 -3.24
N ALA A 124 26.22 -4.19 -3.51
CA ALA A 124 25.55 -4.74 -4.68
C ALA A 124 26.38 -4.35 -5.91
N ALA A 125 26.91 -5.35 -6.58
CA ALA A 125 27.68 -5.13 -7.81
C ALA A 125 26.84 -4.33 -8.80
N PRO A 126 27.39 -3.28 -9.43
CA PRO A 126 26.68 -2.53 -10.46
C PRO A 126 26.34 -3.50 -11.59
N VAL A 127 25.08 -3.48 -12.03
CA VAL A 127 24.66 -4.19 -13.25
C VAL A 127 25.41 -3.56 -14.41
N GLY A 128 26.57 -4.14 -14.75
CA GLY A 128 27.38 -3.76 -15.90
C GLY A 128 26.57 -3.98 -17.16
N ARG A 129 26.49 -2.97 -18.01
CA ARG A 129 26.17 -3.10 -19.43
C ARG A 129 27.28 -3.93 -20.05
N SER A 130 27.05 -5.20 -20.34
CA SER A 130 27.93 -5.97 -21.18
C SER A 130 27.41 -5.96 -22.61
N ALA A 131 28.18 -5.31 -23.47
CA ALA A 131 28.09 -5.50 -24.90
C ALA A 131 28.84 -6.81 -25.28
N GLY A 132 28.21 -7.62 -26.11
CA GLY A 132 28.82 -8.45 -27.13
C GLY A 132 29.41 -9.81 -26.77
N GLY A 133 28.77 -10.87 -27.28
CA GLY A 133 29.42 -11.99 -27.95
C GLY A 133 29.89 -13.17 -27.10
N GLY A 134 29.26 -14.34 -27.27
CA GLY A 134 29.91 -15.61 -26.95
C GLY A 134 28.99 -16.73 -26.46
N SER A 135 28.64 -17.60 -27.37
CA SER A 135 28.35 -19.05 -27.26
C SER A 135 27.44 -19.59 -26.13
N ALA A 136 26.38 -20.25 -26.58
CA ALA A 136 25.35 -20.90 -25.81
C ALA A 136 25.87 -22.11 -25.01
N VAL A 137 25.61 -22.04 -23.70
CA VAL A 137 25.30 -23.22 -22.88
C VAL A 137 23.86 -23.05 -22.39
N ALA A 138 22.99 -23.99 -22.75
CA ALA A 138 21.58 -23.96 -22.42
C ALA A 138 21.40 -24.19 -20.93
N THR A 139 21.52 -23.15 -20.12
CA THR A 139 20.95 -23.07 -18.77
C THR A 139 19.66 -22.33 -18.89
N GLY A 140 18.55 -22.96 -18.54
CA GLY A 140 17.21 -22.41 -18.65
C GLY A 140 17.15 -20.99 -18.10
N ARG A 141 16.90 -20.04 -19.01
CA ARG A 141 16.70 -18.63 -18.68
C ARG A 141 15.51 -18.56 -17.72
N PRO A 142 15.68 -18.05 -16.50
CA PRO A 142 14.55 -17.94 -15.59
C PRO A 142 13.46 -17.14 -16.28
N ALA A 143 12.24 -17.67 -16.29
CA ALA A 143 11.08 -17.05 -16.91
C ALA A 143 10.99 -15.58 -16.48
N ALA A 144 10.86 -14.67 -17.47
CA ALA A 144 10.66 -13.27 -17.18
C ALA A 144 9.34 -13.12 -16.38
N LEU A 145 9.37 -12.39 -15.27
CA LEU A 145 8.16 -12.14 -14.50
C LEU A 145 7.17 -11.33 -15.36
N PRO A 146 5.94 -11.80 -15.55
CA PRO A 146 4.97 -11.12 -16.41
C PRO A 146 4.59 -9.77 -15.80
N THR A 147 4.66 -8.70 -16.59
CA THR A 147 4.31 -7.34 -16.15
C THR A 147 3.16 -6.75 -16.95
N ARG A 148 2.91 -7.26 -18.15
CA ARG A 148 1.87 -6.78 -19.05
C ARG A 148 1.45 -7.82 -20.09
N VAL A 149 0.25 -7.66 -20.60
CA VAL A 149 -0.28 -8.35 -21.78
C VAL A 149 -0.75 -7.30 -22.76
N ASP A 150 -0.23 -7.35 -23.97
CA ASP A 150 -0.66 -6.49 -25.07
C ASP A 150 -1.68 -7.24 -25.90
N SER A 151 -2.91 -6.71 -25.99
CA SER A 151 -3.97 -7.30 -26.79
C SER A 151 -4.21 -6.45 -28.05
N PRO A 152 -4.17 -7.05 -29.25
CA PRO A 152 -4.48 -6.32 -30.48
C PRO A 152 -5.88 -5.68 -30.42
N GLY A 153 -5.95 -4.34 -30.55
CA GLY A 153 -7.19 -3.58 -30.51
C GLY A 153 -7.71 -3.20 -29.14
N ASP A 154 -7.23 -3.81 -28.05
CA ASP A 154 -7.75 -3.53 -26.69
C ASP A 154 -6.72 -2.82 -25.78
N GLY A 155 -5.51 -2.59 -26.28
CA GLY A 155 -4.45 -1.88 -25.57
C GLY A 155 -3.70 -2.74 -24.54
N THR A 156 -2.76 -2.11 -23.83
CA THR A 156 -1.93 -2.77 -22.82
C THR A 156 -2.66 -2.95 -21.49
N VAL A 157 -2.71 -4.19 -21.01
CA VAL A 157 -3.18 -4.55 -19.67
C VAL A 157 -1.97 -4.90 -18.80
N PHE A 158 -1.79 -4.18 -17.71
CA PHE A 158 -0.70 -4.42 -16.77
C PHE A 158 -1.06 -5.47 -15.74
N ILE A 159 -0.11 -6.34 -15.46
CA ILE A 159 -0.23 -7.41 -14.46
C ILE A 159 0.66 -7.05 -13.28
N CYS A 160 0.04 -6.67 -12.16
CA CYS A 160 0.71 -6.40 -10.90
C CYS A 160 -0.07 -7.01 -9.74
N GLN A 161 0.45 -6.96 -8.53
CA GLN A 161 -0.28 -7.51 -7.38
C GLN A 161 -1.65 -6.86 -7.18
N ALA A 162 -1.80 -5.56 -7.46
CA ALA A 162 -3.09 -4.88 -7.31
C ALA A 162 -4.13 -5.38 -8.31
N THR A 163 -3.75 -5.59 -9.58
CA THR A 163 -4.66 -6.12 -10.62
C THR A 163 -4.97 -7.60 -10.43
N ALA A 164 -3.99 -8.37 -9.90
CA ALA A 164 -4.13 -9.79 -9.61
C ALA A 164 -4.83 -10.09 -8.27
N LEU A 165 -5.23 -9.08 -7.49
CA LEU A 165 -5.91 -9.30 -6.20
C LEU A 165 -7.19 -10.13 -6.33
N ARG A 166 -7.88 -10.02 -7.46
CA ARG A 166 -9.08 -10.82 -7.72
C ARG A 166 -8.79 -12.31 -7.67
N ASP A 167 -7.61 -12.73 -8.12
CA ASP A 167 -7.23 -14.14 -8.23
C ASP A 167 -6.87 -14.75 -6.86
N VAL A 168 -6.43 -13.92 -5.92
CA VAL A 168 -6.01 -14.34 -4.56
C VAL A 168 -7.04 -14.08 -3.49
N THR A 169 -8.10 -13.34 -3.81
CA THR A 169 -9.15 -13.00 -2.86
C THR A 169 -10.24 -14.07 -2.85
N ARG A 170 -10.78 -14.29 -1.68
CA ARG A 170 -11.87 -15.26 -1.44
C ARG A 170 -13.16 -14.49 -1.10
N GLU A 171 -14.01 -15.10 -0.32
CA GLU A 171 -15.33 -14.59 0.06
C GLU A 171 -15.35 -13.12 0.52
N PRO A 172 -16.42 -12.38 0.24
CA PRO A 172 -16.61 -11.04 0.75
C PRO A 172 -16.59 -10.99 2.29
N VAL A 173 -15.96 -9.95 2.83
CA VAL A 173 -16.03 -9.67 4.26
C VAL A 173 -17.28 -8.87 4.55
N GLY A 174 -18.22 -9.44 5.30
CA GLY A 174 -19.43 -8.74 5.75
C GLY A 174 -19.08 -7.62 6.76
N ALA A 175 -19.50 -6.39 6.46
CA ALA A 175 -19.20 -5.22 7.30
C ALA A 175 -19.79 -5.33 8.74
N TRP A 176 -20.84 -6.12 8.91
CA TRP A 176 -21.51 -6.33 10.20
C TRP A 176 -20.99 -7.54 10.99
N ASN A 177 -20.05 -8.30 10.44
CA ASN A 177 -19.45 -9.43 11.13
C ASN A 177 -18.35 -8.93 12.09
N PRO A 178 -18.47 -9.06 13.42
CA PRO A 178 -17.46 -8.56 14.35
C PRO A 178 -16.18 -9.42 14.39
N ARG A 179 -16.25 -10.70 13.98
CA ARG A 179 -15.10 -11.63 14.05
C ARG A 179 -13.84 -11.13 13.34
N PRO A 180 -13.92 -10.55 12.12
CA PRO A 180 -12.74 -9.99 11.45
C PRO A 180 -12.08 -8.85 12.22
N TYR A 181 -12.81 -8.07 13.01
CA TYR A 181 -12.25 -6.97 13.79
C TYR A 181 -11.50 -7.47 15.02
N PHE A 182 -12.06 -8.46 15.74
CA PHE A 182 -11.35 -9.11 16.85
C PHE A 182 -10.09 -9.82 16.38
N HIS A 183 -10.12 -10.43 15.20
CA HIS A 183 -8.96 -11.07 14.60
C HIS A 183 -7.84 -10.07 14.32
N GLU A 184 -8.15 -8.86 13.81
CA GLU A 184 -7.15 -7.80 13.58
C GLU A 184 -6.42 -7.36 14.85
N ILE A 185 -7.14 -7.32 15.97
CA ILE A 185 -6.53 -7.04 17.28
C ILE A 185 -5.64 -8.21 17.71
N HIS A 186 -6.11 -9.44 17.54
CA HIS A 186 -5.37 -10.64 17.92
C HIS A 186 -4.06 -10.81 17.15
N VAL A 187 -4.03 -10.46 15.84
CA VAL A 187 -2.82 -10.53 15.00
C VAL A 187 -1.94 -9.29 15.10
N GLY A 188 -2.30 -8.33 15.97
CA GLY A 188 -1.54 -7.10 16.20
C GLY A 188 -1.67 -6.04 15.10
N ASN A 189 -2.58 -6.21 14.14
CA ASN A 189 -2.79 -5.24 13.06
C ASN A 189 -3.41 -3.93 13.54
N ALA A 190 -4.18 -3.98 14.63
CA ALA A 190 -4.81 -2.82 15.25
C ALA A 190 -4.77 -2.95 16.78
N GLY A 191 -4.46 -1.86 17.45
CA GLY A 191 -4.60 -1.77 18.90
C GLY A 191 -6.01 -1.36 19.32
N TRP A 192 -6.27 -1.45 20.63
CA TRP A 192 -7.55 -1.00 21.23
C TRP A 192 -7.80 0.50 21.00
N ALA A 193 -6.73 1.32 20.86
CA ALA A 193 -6.84 2.74 20.59
C ALA A 193 -7.42 2.99 19.20
N GLU A 194 -6.90 2.28 18.16
CA GLU A 194 -7.42 2.36 16.81
C GLU A 194 -8.85 1.84 16.72
N ALA A 195 -9.17 0.75 17.42
CA ALA A 195 -10.54 0.23 17.46
C ALA A 195 -11.52 1.24 18.08
N LYS A 196 -11.17 1.89 19.20
CA LYS A 196 -11.96 2.97 19.81
C LYS A 196 -12.10 4.18 18.88
N GLN A 197 -11.03 4.54 18.18
CA GLN A 197 -11.05 5.63 17.22
C GLN A 197 -12.00 5.35 16.06
N LEU A 198 -12.03 4.12 15.53
CA LEU A 198 -12.97 3.72 14.48
C LEU A 198 -14.43 3.86 14.94
N ILE A 199 -14.76 3.44 16.17
CA ILE A 199 -16.09 3.60 16.72
C ILE A 199 -16.47 5.08 16.80
N ARG A 200 -15.57 5.93 17.32
CA ARG A 200 -15.79 7.39 17.38
C ARG A 200 -16.01 7.99 16.00
N TRP A 201 -15.24 7.57 15.01
CA TRP A 201 -15.37 8.02 13.62
C TRP A 201 -16.68 7.54 12.99
N SER A 202 -17.10 6.29 13.24
CA SER A 202 -18.38 5.77 12.74
C SER A 202 -19.57 6.58 13.26
N LEU A 203 -19.52 7.00 14.52
CA LEU A 203 -20.54 7.86 15.13
C LEU A 203 -20.50 9.29 14.55
N ALA A 204 -19.30 9.86 14.39
CA ALA A 204 -19.13 11.17 13.77
C ALA A 204 -19.58 11.17 12.30
N TRP A 205 -19.37 10.08 11.60
CA TRP A 205 -19.78 9.88 10.22
C TRP A 205 -21.31 9.84 10.04
N GLY A 206 -22.03 9.22 10.96
CA GLY A 206 -23.50 9.29 10.97
C GLY A 206 -23.99 10.75 10.99
N ARG A 207 -23.35 11.60 11.81
CA ARG A 207 -23.65 13.04 11.88
C ARG A 207 -23.29 13.77 10.56
N LEU A 208 -22.16 13.41 9.93
CA LEU A 208 -21.71 14.03 8.69
C LEU A 208 -22.59 13.65 7.48
N ARG A 209 -23.15 12.44 7.46
CA ARG A 209 -24.11 12.01 6.44
C ARG A 209 -25.39 12.84 6.50
N VAL A 210 -25.85 13.15 7.69
CA VAL A 210 -27.01 14.04 7.90
C VAL A 210 -26.64 15.44 7.42
N PHE A 211 -25.46 15.96 7.76
CA PHE A 211 -24.99 17.27 7.30
C PHE A 211 -24.85 17.34 5.75
N LYS A 212 -24.35 16.29 5.13
CA LYS A 212 -24.22 16.18 3.66
C LYS A 212 -25.58 16.20 2.95
N ALA A 213 -26.62 15.64 3.53
CA ALA A 213 -27.98 15.73 3.02
C ALA A 213 -28.53 17.16 3.09
N PHE A 214 -28.16 17.91 4.13
CA PHE A 214 -28.61 19.30 4.34
C PHE A 214 -27.83 20.31 3.49
N SER A 215 -26.52 20.10 3.29
CA SER A 215 -25.64 21.03 2.52
C SER A 215 -25.79 20.93 1.01
N ARG A 216 -26.64 20.06 0.50
CA ARG A 216 -26.89 19.85 -0.93
C ARG A 216 -27.49 21.07 -1.64
N GLN A 217 -27.88 22.10 -0.89
CA GLN A 217 -28.67 23.24 -1.38
C GLN A 217 -27.91 24.57 -1.47
N GLN A 218 -26.64 24.60 -1.05
CA GLN A 218 -25.86 25.84 -1.12
C GLN A 218 -24.73 25.70 -2.16
N SER A 219 -24.87 26.46 -3.25
CA SER A 219 -23.74 26.73 -4.17
C SER A 219 -22.72 27.62 -3.46
N THR A 220 -21.68 26.99 -2.96
CA THR A 220 -20.58 27.70 -2.30
C THR A 220 -19.56 28.20 -3.32
N PRO A 221 -18.90 29.34 -3.04
CA PRO A 221 -17.89 29.90 -3.89
C PRO A 221 -16.79 28.88 -4.17
N LYS A 222 -16.36 28.81 -5.41
CA LYS A 222 -15.24 27.98 -5.85
C LYS A 222 -14.02 28.33 -5.03
N ALA A 223 -13.52 27.41 -4.21
CA ALA A 223 -12.31 27.66 -3.41
C ALA A 223 -11.17 28.13 -4.32
N PRO A 224 -10.43 29.18 -3.94
CA PRO A 224 -9.33 29.67 -4.75
C PRO A 224 -8.31 28.55 -4.98
N ARG A 225 -7.81 28.43 -6.20
CA ARG A 225 -6.73 27.51 -6.54
C ARG A 225 -5.43 28.14 -6.09
N GLU A 226 -4.95 27.72 -4.93
CA GLU A 226 -3.59 28.00 -4.53
C GLU A 226 -2.64 27.10 -5.34
N ARG A 227 -1.52 27.66 -5.79
CA ARG A 227 -0.45 26.86 -6.37
C ARG A 227 0.27 26.16 -5.23
N ILE A 228 0.23 24.83 -5.28
CA ILE A 228 0.87 23.97 -4.29
C ILE A 228 1.86 23.09 -5.05
N ASP A 229 3.13 23.17 -4.67
CA ASP A 229 4.22 22.44 -5.28
C ASP A 229 4.71 21.30 -4.36
N VAL A 230 5.46 20.34 -4.90
CA VAL A 230 6.08 19.25 -4.13
C VAL A 230 7.07 19.88 -3.12
N GLY A 231 7.00 19.44 -1.88
CA GLY A 231 7.80 19.96 -0.78
C GLY A 231 7.11 21.04 0.06
N ASP A 232 6.01 21.64 -0.43
CA ASP A 232 5.24 22.61 0.33
C ASP A 232 4.61 21.97 1.58
N TRP A 233 4.51 22.75 2.65
CA TRP A 233 3.65 22.44 3.79
C TRP A 233 2.23 22.89 3.53
N VAL A 234 1.29 21.99 3.82
CA VAL A 234 -0.14 22.23 3.61
C VAL A 234 -0.95 21.79 4.82
N GLU A 235 -2.07 22.44 5.03
CA GLU A 235 -3.12 22.04 5.96
C GLU A 235 -4.31 21.49 5.17
N VAL A 236 -4.85 20.35 5.58
CA VAL A 236 -6.08 19.81 5.00
C VAL A 236 -7.26 20.69 5.44
N ARG A 237 -8.00 21.23 4.49
CA ARG A 237 -9.16 22.10 4.77
C ARG A 237 -10.22 21.36 5.59
N SER A 238 -11.10 22.12 6.20
CA SER A 238 -12.23 21.57 6.97
C SER A 238 -13.16 20.73 6.09
N ALA A 239 -13.87 19.80 6.71
CA ALA A 239 -14.82 18.94 6.01
C ALA A 239 -15.90 19.73 5.25
N PRO A 240 -16.51 20.82 5.81
CA PRO A 240 -17.46 21.65 5.06
C PRO A 240 -16.84 22.28 3.80
N GLU A 241 -15.62 22.84 3.87
CA GLU A 241 -14.91 23.42 2.73
C GLU A 241 -14.68 22.38 1.64
N ILE A 242 -14.19 21.18 1.99
CA ILE A 242 -13.96 20.10 1.04
C ILE A 242 -15.26 19.64 0.39
N LEU A 243 -16.30 19.40 1.20
CA LEU A 243 -17.61 18.94 0.71
C LEU A 243 -18.26 19.93 -0.25
N ALA A 244 -18.04 21.23 -0.03
CA ALA A 244 -18.53 22.30 -0.91
C ALA A 244 -17.93 22.26 -2.33
N THR A 245 -16.74 21.65 -2.50
CA THR A 245 -16.10 21.52 -3.82
C THR A 245 -16.60 20.32 -4.62
N LEU A 246 -17.43 19.46 -4.03
CA LEU A 246 -17.85 18.20 -4.65
C LEU A 246 -19.08 18.35 -5.51
N THR A 247 -19.12 17.60 -6.60
CA THR A 247 -20.33 17.40 -7.39
C THR A 247 -21.38 16.58 -6.60
N LYS A 248 -22.61 16.52 -7.09
CA LYS A 248 -23.69 15.66 -6.56
C LYS A 248 -23.28 14.17 -6.43
N PHE A 249 -22.26 13.73 -7.17
CA PHE A 249 -21.73 12.36 -7.13
C PHE A 249 -20.56 12.18 -6.13
N GLY A 250 -20.24 13.19 -5.31
CA GLY A 250 -19.12 13.15 -4.34
C GLY A 250 -17.74 13.17 -4.99
N LYS A 251 -17.62 13.82 -6.16
CA LYS A 251 -16.36 13.92 -6.92
C LYS A 251 -15.94 15.37 -7.12
N ASN A 252 -14.64 15.63 -7.14
CA ASN A 252 -14.05 16.87 -7.62
C ASN A 252 -13.21 16.55 -8.86
N ARG A 253 -13.58 17.08 -10.02
CA ARG A 253 -12.92 16.82 -11.32
C ARG A 253 -12.57 15.33 -11.53
N GLY A 254 -13.57 14.46 -11.33
CA GLY A 254 -13.44 13.01 -11.49
C GLY A 254 -12.86 12.26 -10.28
N LEU A 255 -12.12 12.91 -9.37
CA LEU A 255 -11.61 12.29 -8.15
C LEU A 255 -12.72 12.18 -7.11
N ARG A 256 -12.95 10.96 -6.61
CA ARG A 256 -13.91 10.70 -5.53
C ARG A 256 -13.23 11.00 -4.19
N LEU A 257 -13.94 11.71 -3.33
CA LEU A 257 -13.53 11.85 -1.93
C LEU A 257 -13.82 10.54 -1.19
N SER A 258 -12.81 9.95 -0.58
CA SER A 258 -12.97 8.82 0.34
C SER A 258 -13.32 9.36 1.73
N GLU A 259 -14.15 8.61 2.45
CA GLU A 259 -14.69 9.05 3.74
C GLU A 259 -13.61 9.21 4.80
N ASP A 260 -12.61 8.34 4.77
CA ASP A 260 -11.47 8.38 5.69
C ASP A 260 -10.54 9.59 5.44
N MET A 261 -10.58 10.20 4.26
CA MET A 261 -9.82 11.44 4.00
C MET A 261 -10.28 12.59 4.90
N LEU A 262 -11.54 12.62 5.32
CA LEU A 262 -12.05 13.63 6.24
C LEU A 262 -11.48 13.52 7.65
N THR A 263 -10.84 12.41 7.98
CA THR A 263 -10.16 12.24 9.26
C THR A 263 -8.87 13.08 9.35
N PHE A 264 -8.39 13.57 8.23
CA PHE A 264 -7.19 14.40 8.15
C PHE A 264 -7.49 15.90 8.17
N CYS A 265 -8.76 16.31 8.20
CA CYS A 265 -9.12 17.74 8.24
C CYS A 265 -8.46 18.47 9.40
N GLY A 266 -7.79 19.61 9.10
CA GLY A 266 -7.04 20.40 10.06
C GLY A 266 -5.64 19.86 10.38
N GLU A 267 -5.28 18.69 9.89
CA GLU A 267 -3.92 18.16 10.05
C GLU A 267 -2.98 18.78 8.99
N ARG A 268 -1.68 18.86 9.34
CA ARG A 268 -0.64 19.45 8.50
C ARG A 268 0.27 18.38 7.94
N PHE A 269 0.61 18.53 6.66
CA PHE A 269 1.44 17.57 5.94
C PHE A 269 2.39 18.28 4.99
N ARG A 270 3.47 17.60 4.65
CA ARG A 270 4.32 17.98 3.53
C ARG A 270 3.81 17.30 2.26
N VAL A 271 3.81 18.01 1.14
CA VAL A 271 3.50 17.41 -0.16
C VAL A 271 4.67 16.54 -0.60
N GLU A 272 4.45 15.24 -0.68
CA GLU A 272 5.48 14.26 -1.03
C GLU A 272 5.72 14.22 -2.55
N ARG A 273 4.64 14.17 -3.33
CA ARG A 273 4.70 14.08 -4.79
C ARG A 273 3.39 14.45 -5.46
N SER A 274 3.47 14.69 -6.77
CA SER A 274 2.32 14.79 -7.66
C SER A 274 2.08 13.46 -8.37
N VAL A 275 0.81 13.10 -8.58
CA VAL A 275 0.41 11.89 -9.31
C VAL A 275 -0.34 12.29 -10.56
N THR A 276 0.12 11.78 -11.69
CA THR A 276 -0.44 12.04 -13.01
C THR A 276 -0.94 10.79 -13.71
N ARG A 277 -0.40 9.61 -13.34
CA ARG A 277 -0.72 8.34 -13.98
C ARG A 277 -0.71 7.18 -12.98
N PHE A 278 -1.63 6.25 -13.18
CA PHE A 278 -1.71 5.05 -12.36
C PHE A 278 -2.45 3.92 -13.09
N ILE A 279 -2.18 2.69 -12.67
CA ILE A 279 -2.91 1.53 -13.16
C ILE A 279 -4.20 1.36 -12.34
N ASP A 280 -5.33 1.31 -13.02
CA ASP A 280 -6.61 0.96 -12.41
C ASP A 280 -6.64 -0.53 -12.09
N GLU A 281 -6.77 -0.86 -10.81
CA GLU A 281 -6.71 -2.25 -10.33
C GLU A 281 -7.82 -3.14 -10.89
N THR A 282 -8.95 -2.56 -11.30
CA THR A 282 -10.11 -3.33 -11.80
C THR A 282 -10.01 -3.65 -13.28
N THR A 283 -9.33 -2.82 -14.06
CA THR A 283 -9.18 -2.98 -15.50
C THR A 283 -7.77 -3.34 -15.95
N GLY A 284 -6.79 -3.18 -15.08
CA GLY A 284 -5.37 -3.35 -15.41
C GLY A 284 -4.82 -2.28 -16.36
N ARG A 285 -5.58 -1.26 -16.70
CA ARG A 285 -5.19 -0.24 -17.69
C ARG A 285 -4.55 0.97 -17.02
N MET A 286 -3.56 1.55 -17.69
CA MET A 286 -2.98 2.82 -17.28
C MET A 286 -4.01 3.93 -17.45
N LYS A 287 -4.27 4.67 -16.40
CA LYS A 287 -5.08 5.91 -16.40
C LYS A 287 -4.16 7.11 -16.27
N VAL A 288 -4.32 8.07 -17.17
CA VAL A 288 -3.68 9.38 -17.09
C VAL A 288 -4.70 10.36 -16.55
N MET A 289 -4.32 11.12 -15.53
CA MET A 289 -5.19 12.09 -14.88
C MET A 289 -5.16 13.41 -15.67
N GLN A 290 -6.33 13.92 -16.06
CA GLN A 290 -6.45 15.25 -16.69
C GLN A 290 -6.01 16.39 -15.77
N SER A 291 -6.12 16.21 -14.48
CA SER A 291 -5.63 17.15 -13.47
C SER A 291 -4.81 16.37 -12.45
N PRO A 292 -3.54 16.74 -12.23
CA PRO A 292 -2.69 16.10 -11.25
C PRO A 292 -3.33 16.10 -9.85
N CYS A 293 -3.03 15.07 -9.08
CA CYS A 293 -3.35 14.98 -7.67
C CYS A 293 -2.07 15.03 -6.86
N LEU A 294 -2.18 15.49 -5.63
CA LEU A 294 -1.09 15.53 -4.68
C LEU A 294 -1.18 14.32 -3.75
N VAL A 295 -0.04 13.82 -3.32
CA VAL A 295 0.12 12.86 -2.24
C VAL A 295 0.82 13.55 -1.10
N LEU A 296 0.31 13.36 0.10
CA LEU A 296 0.84 13.94 1.34
C LEU A 296 1.64 12.88 2.10
N GLU A 297 2.75 13.26 2.69
CA GLU A 297 3.61 12.38 3.49
C GLU A 297 2.79 11.71 4.59
N SER A 298 2.86 10.38 4.68
CA SER A 298 2.17 9.57 5.69
C SER A 298 0.64 9.62 5.67
N ALA A 299 0.00 10.39 4.78
CA ALA A 299 -1.45 10.46 4.65
C ALA A 299 -2.00 9.27 3.84
N THR A 300 -1.97 8.09 4.45
CA THR A 300 -2.45 6.85 3.86
C THR A 300 -3.81 6.46 4.42
N CYS A 301 -4.55 5.64 3.68
CA CYS A 301 -5.80 5.04 4.14
C CYS A 301 -5.60 4.36 5.49
N ARG A 302 -6.35 4.82 6.50
CA ARG A 302 -6.32 4.29 7.86
C ARG A 302 -7.13 2.99 8.01
N GLY A 303 -7.65 2.47 6.89
CA GLY A 303 -8.45 1.24 6.89
C GLY A 303 -9.83 1.40 7.50
N PHE A 304 -10.40 2.60 7.46
CA PHE A 304 -11.62 3.01 8.14
C PHE A 304 -12.79 2.01 8.05
N ASN A 305 -13.01 1.40 6.89
CA ASN A 305 -14.19 0.55 6.70
C ASN A 305 -14.06 -0.85 7.27
N ILE A 306 -12.87 -1.44 7.31
CA ILE A 306 -12.68 -2.83 7.78
C ILE A 306 -11.30 -3.05 8.41
N LEU A 307 -10.61 -2.02 8.85
CA LEU A 307 -9.19 -2.13 9.24
C LEU A 307 -8.31 -2.71 8.11
N CYS A 308 -8.56 -2.27 6.86
CA CYS A 308 -7.83 -2.75 5.70
C CYS A 308 -6.33 -2.48 5.84
N PRO A 309 -5.45 -3.48 5.67
CA PRO A 309 -4.01 -3.31 5.91
C PRO A 309 -3.25 -2.63 4.77
N ARG A 310 -3.88 -2.38 3.62
CA ARG A 310 -3.19 -1.89 2.39
C ARG A 310 -2.52 -0.53 2.53
N ALA A 311 -2.98 0.33 3.46
CA ALA A 311 -2.43 1.67 3.69
C ALA A 311 -2.08 2.41 2.37
N GLN A 312 -3.03 2.45 1.44
CA GLN A 312 -2.87 3.14 0.16
C GLN A 312 -2.81 4.65 0.39
N PHE A 313 -1.99 5.36 -0.40
CA PHE A 313 -1.98 6.80 -0.38
C PHE A 313 -3.30 7.38 -0.86
N HIS A 314 -3.74 8.44 -0.20
CA HIS A 314 -4.85 9.25 -0.67
C HIS A 314 -4.38 10.25 -1.72
N PHE A 315 -5.24 10.51 -2.70
CA PHE A 315 -5.05 11.52 -3.72
C PHE A 315 -5.79 12.79 -3.33
N TRP A 316 -5.07 13.87 -3.23
CA TRP A 316 -5.60 15.16 -2.79
C TRP A 316 -5.71 16.13 -3.97
N ARG A 317 -6.84 16.86 -4.02
CA ARG A 317 -6.95 18.01 -4.91
C ARG A 317 -6.36 19.25 -4.24
N PRO A 318 -5.65 20.13 -4.97
CA PRO A 318 -5.16 21.39 -4.40
C PRO A 318 -6.25 22.20 -3.68
N GLU A 319 -7.48 22.17 -4.19
CA GLU A 319 -8.63 22.86 -3.58
C GLU A 319 -9.04 22.32 -2.20
N TRP A 320 -8.57 21.14 -1.82
CA TRP A 320 -8.80 20.54 -0.48
C TRP A 320 -7.71 20.88 0.52
N LEU A 321 -6.71 21.62 0.07
CA LEU A 321 -5.52 21.98 0.83
C LEU A 321 -5.40 23.49 0.93
N ARG A 322 -4.74 23.95 1.98
CA ARG A 322 -4.31 25.33 2.18
C ARG A 322 -2.81 25.31 2.34
N ARG A 323 -2.11 26.09 1.51
CA ARG A 323 -0.67 26.24 1.64
C ARG A 323 -0.34 26.98 2.94
N LEU A 324 0.71 26.55 3.62
CA LEU A 324 1.25 27.22 4.80
C LEU A 324 2.48 28.01 4.38
N ASP A 325 2.47 29.32 4.68
CA ASP A 325 3.63 30.18 4.39
C ASP A 325 4.82 29.81 5.28
N GLY A 326 6.04 29.94 4.76
CA GLY A 326 7.28 29.39 5.31
C GLY A 326 7.67 29.78 6.74
N SER A 327 6.96 30.72 7.39
CA SER A 327 7.16 31.05 8.81
C SER A 327 6.35 30.14 9.75
N SER A 328 5.35 29.45 9.25
CA SER A 328 4.50 28.50 10.00
C SER A 328 4.81 27.03 9.70
N GLY A 329 5.81 26.76 8.87
CA GLY A 329 6.07 25.44 8.27
C GLY A 329 6.92 24.48 9.11
N ALA A 330 7.32 24.84 10.33
CA ALA A 330 7.91 23.83 11.21
C ALA A 330 6.83 22.82 11.64
N PRO A 331 7.11 21.49 11.60
CA PRO A 331 6.18 20.53 12.17
C PRO A 331 5.91 20.90 13.62
N PRO A 332 4.66 20.81 14.11
CA PRO A 332 4.41 20.93 15.53
C PRO A 332 5.25 19.87 16.24
N PRO A 333 5.80 20.14 17.45
CA PRO A 333 6.68 19.22 18.16
C PRO A 333 6.06 17.84 18.44
N ASP A 334 4.76 17.65 18.22
CA ASP A 334 4.00 16.44 18.45
C ASP A 334 3.36 15.83 17.17
N SER A 335 3.85 16.17 15.99
CA SER A 335 3.36 15.52 14.77
C SER A 335 3.71 14.02 14.80
N PRO A 336 2.76 13.08 14.64
CA PRO A 336 3.03 11.63 14.69
C PRO A 336 3.77 11.10 13.45
N ALA A 337 4.54 11.97 12.77
CA ALA A 337 5.46 11.57 11.72
C ALA A 337 6.58 10.76 12.35
N GLY A 338 6.43 9.44 12.30
CA GLY A 338 7.55 8.54 12.59
C GLY A 338 7.83 8.25 14.05
N LYS A 339 6.81 8.14 14.91
CA LYS A 339 7.05 7.50 16.20
C LYS A 339 7.31 6.02 15.92
N PRO A 340 8.54 5.51 16.15
CA PRO A 340 8.74 4.07 16.14
C PRO A 340 7.83 3.46 17.21
N PRO A 341 7.36 2.22 17.05
CA PRO A 341 6.54 1.58 18.06
C PRO A 341 7.29 1.63 19.40
N PRO A 342 6.58 1.77 20.53
CA PRO A 342 7.23 1.86 21.85
C PRO A 342 8.11 0.63 22.05
N ARG A 343 9.35 0.88 22.46
CA ARG A 343 10.26 -0.16 22.92
C ARG A 343 9.70 -0.68 24.24
N THR A 344 9.18 -1.86 24.24
CA THR A 344 9.05 -2.74 25.41
C THR A 344 9.39 -4.15 24.99
#